data_0ffb2724f2deca59dfd1159901d1c729
#
_entry.id   0ffb2724f2deca59dfd1159901d1c729
#
_cell.length_a   1.000
_cell.length_b   1.000
_cell.length_c   1.000
_cell.angle_alpha   90.00
_cell.angle_beta   90.00
_cell.angle_gamma   90.00
#
_symmetry.space_group_name_H-M   'P 1'
#
loop_
_entity.id
_entity.type
_entity.pdbx_description
1 polymer ?
#
loop_
_entity_poly.entity_id
_entity_poly.type
_entity_poly.pdbx_seq_one_letter_code
_entity_poly.pdbx_strand_id
1 'polypeptide(L)'
;SKSGTTTETALAFRLLKKQCEDQRGKEVARKVIVAVTDAKKGAARITANQEGYTSFIIPDNVGGRFSVLTPVGLLPIACAGFDIDALVQGATDMEKECSTDDNIATQYAAVRNALYRAGKKIEILVNYQPKLHFMNEWWKQLYGESEGKDGVGIFPAAVDFTTDLHSMGQWIQEGERSIFETVISVENPRHKVLFPHDEENLDGLNFLTGKRVDEVNKMAELGTLLAHVDGGVPNMRVVLPELNEYYLG
;
A
#
# COMPACT_ATOMS: atom_id res chain seq x y z
N SER A 1 -4.97 -12.04 -13.74
CA SER A 1 -3.70 -12.00 -14.51
C SER A 1 -3.99 -11.68 -15.97
N LYS A 2 -3.25 -10.71 -16.54
CA LYS A 2 -3.44 -10.29 -17.94
C LYS A 2 -3.12 -11.45 -18.92
N SER A 3 -1.96 -12.07 -18.78
CA SER A 3 -1.53 -13.18 -19.64
C SER A 3 -2.05 -14.55 -19.19
N GLY A 4 -2.19 -14.77 -17.92
CA GLY A 4 -2.47 -16.08 -17.32
C GLY A 4 -1.26 -17.03 -17.28
N THR A 5 -0.04 -16.52 -17.52
CA THR A 5 1.19 -17.33 -17.61
C THR A 5 2.21 -17.04 -16.51
N THR A 6 1.99 -16.04 -15.66
CA THR A 6 2.81 -15.81 -14.47
C THR A 6 2.73 -17.03 -13.58
N THR A 7 3.87 -17.63 -13.26
CA THR A 7 3.96 -18.97 -12.63
C THR A 7 3.14 -19.06 -11.34
N GLU A 8 3.30 -18.11 -10.43
CA GLU A 8 2.60 -18.09 -9.14
C GLU A 8 1.09 -18.00 -9.31
N THR A 9 0.64 -17.08 -10.16
CA THR A 9 -0.80 -16.90 -10.44
C THR A 9 -1.38 -18.11 -11.16
N ALA A 10 -0.65 -18.70 -12.11
CA ALA A 10 -1.11 -19.88 -12.85
C ALA A 10 -1.21 -21.12 -11.96
N LEU A 11 -0.23 -21.31 -11.05
CA LEU A 11 -0.25 -22.39 -10.06
C LEU A 11 -1.42 -22.23 -9.09
N ALA A 12 -1.57 -21.06 -8.49
CA ALA A 12 -2.66 -20.76 -7.57
C ALA A 12 -4.03 -20.99 -8.25
N PHE A 13 -4.20 -20.53 -9.50
CA PHE A 13 -5.42 -20.75 -10.25
C PHE A 13 -5.71 -22.22 -10.50
N ARG A 14 -4.73 -23.04 -10.88
CA ARG A 14 -4.92 -24.50 -11.08
C ARG A 14 -5.39 -25.20 -9.81
N LEU A 15 -4.76 -24.88 -8.67
CA LEU A 15 -5.11 -25.46 -7.38
C LEU A 15 -6.52 -25.05 -6.94
N LEU A 16 -6.83 -23.75 -6.98
CA LEU A 16 -8.14 -23.23 -6.56
C LEU A 16 -9.27 -23.66 -7.49
N LYS A 17 -9.03 -23.71 -8.81
CA LYS A 17 -10.01 -24.26 -9.78
C LYS A 17 -10.32 -25.70 -9.46
N LYS A 18 -9.28 -26.54 -9.29
CA LYS A 18 -9.48 -27.95 -8.96
C LYS A 18 -10.25 -28.11 -7.65
N GLN A 19 -9.87 -27.42 -6.61
CA GLN A 19 -10.57 -27.46 -5.31
C GLN A 19 -12.05 -27.05 -5.44
N CYS A 20 -12.33 -25.99 -6.21
CA CYS A 20 -13.69 -25.53 -6.44
C CYS A 20 -14.51 -26.57 -7.21
N GLU A 21 -13.93 -27.20 -8.24
CA GLU A 21 -14.59 -28.27 -9.02
C GLU A 21 -14.83 -29.53 -8.18
N ASP A 22 -13.87 -29.94 -7.35
CA ASP A 22 -14.00 -31.10 -6.46
C ASP A 22 -15.08 -30.90 -5.40
N GLN A 23 -15.20 -29.69 -4.84
CA GLN A 23 -16.16 -29.38 -3.77
C GLN A 23 -17.56 -29.03 -4.27
N ARG A 24 -17.70 -28.37 -5.41
CA ARG A 24 -18.96 -27.79 -5.89
C ARG A 24 -19.46 -28.37 -7.22
N GLY A 25 -18.62 -29.16 -7.89
CA GLY A 25 -18.88 -29.64 -9.24
C GLY A 25 -18.54 -28.60 -10.32
N LYS A 26 -18.23 -29.07 -11.53
CA LYS A 26 -17.78 -28.22 -12.64
C LYS A 26 -18.77 -27.14 -13.05
N GLU A 27 -20.06 -27.46 -13.07
CA GLU A 27 -21.11 -26.51 -13.48
C GLU A 27 -21.23 -25.32 -12.51
N VAL A 28 -21.10 -25.57 -11.21
CA VAL A 28 -21.09 -24.49 -10.20
C VAL A 28 -19.78 -23.71 -10.28
N ALA A 29 -18.65 -24.42 -10.42
CA ALA A 29 -17.33 -23.77 -10.55
C ALA A 29 -17.31 -22.76 -11.71
N ARG A 30 -17.85 -23.10 -12.87
CA ARG A 30 -17.98 -22.21 -14.04
C ARG A 30 -18.74 -20.92 -13.73
N LYS A 31 -19.74 -20.97 -12.86
CA LYS A 31 -20.57 -19.80 -12.51
C LYS A 31 -19.94 -18.89 -11.45
N VAL A 32 -19.10 -19.44 -10.59
CA VAL A 32 -18.52 -18.69 -9.46
C VAL A 32 -17.08 -18.22 -9.73
N ILE A 33 -16.40 -18.80 -10.71
CA ILE A 33 -15.08 -18.34 -11.12
C ILE A 33 -15.25 -17.10 -12.01
N VAL A 34 -14.58 -16.01 -11.61
CA VAL A 34 -14.56 -14.76 -12.38
C VAL A 34 -13.13 -14.50 -12.86
N ALA A 35 -12.97 -14.24 -14.14
CA ALA A 35 -11.67 -13.96 -14.73
C ALA A 35 -11.46 -12.45 -14.97
N VAL A 36 -10.38 -11.91 -14.43
CA VAL A 36 -9.91 -10.56 -14.79
C VAL A 36 -8.66 -10.71 -15.64
N THR A 37 -8.76 -10.41 -16.94
CA THR A 37 -7.72 -10.77 -17.93
C THR A 37 -7.75 -9.87 -19.16
N ASP A 38 -6.83 -10.12 -20.08
CA ASP A 38 -6.76 -9.45 -21.39
C ASP A 38 -8.08 -9.60 -22.19
N ALA A 39 -8.37 -8.64 -23.04
CA ALA A 39 -9.60 -8.64 -23.85
C ALA A 39 -9.60 -9.72 -24.94
N LYS A 40 -8.43 -10.07 -25.50
CA LYS A 40 -8.34 -10.83 -26.74
C LYS A 40 -7.41 -12.04 -26.67
N LYS A 41 -6.35 -12.01 -25.86
CA LYS A 41 -5.24 -12.96 -25.89
C LYS A 41 -4.80 -13.43 -24.52
N GLY A 42 -3.95 -14.46 -24.51
CA GLY A 42 -3.39 -15.03 -23.28
C GLY A 42 -4.15 -16.26 -22.78
N ALA A 43 -3.46 -17.08 -22.00
CA ALA A 43 -4.00 -18.35 -21.49
C ALA A 43 -5.26 -18.14 -20.62
N ALA A 44 -5.27 -17.09 -19.79
CA ALA A 44 -6.43 -16.79 -18.95
C ALA A 44 -7.68 -16.42 -19.78
N ARG A 45 -7.52 -15.65 -20.88
CA ARG A 45 -8.62 -15.32 -21.80
C ARG A 45 -9.14 -16.55 -22.52
N ILE A 46 -8.23 -17.39 -23.04
CA ILE A 46 -8.60 -18.63 -23.71
C ILE A 46 -9.40 -19.52 -22.76
N THR A 47 -8.91 -19.73 -21.55
CA THR A 47 -9.59 -20.53 -20.53
C THR A 47 -10.96 -19.93 -20.17
N ALA A 48 -11.05 -18.62 -19.96
CA ALA A 48 -12.33 -17.97 -19.65
C ALA A 48 -13.37 -18.16 -20.75
N ASN A 49 -12.96 -18.08 -22.01
CA ASN A 49 -13.85 -18.30 -23.15
C ASN A 49 -14.28 -19.77 -23.25
N GLN A 50 -13.36 -20.72 -23.10
CA GLN A 50 -13.65 -22.17 -23.17
C GLN A 50 -14.58 -22.63 -22.05
N GLU A 51 -14.38 -22.14 -20.83
CA GLU A 51 -15.16 -22.52 -19.66
C GLU A 51 -16.43 -21.67 -19.47
N GLY A 52 -16.56 -20.55 -20.20
CA GLY A 52 -17.70 -19.63 -20.07
C GLY A 52 -17.68 -18.81 -18.78
N TYR A 53 -16.50 -18.48 -18.25
CA TYR A 53 -16.40 -17.66 -17.03
C TYR A 53 -16.88 -16.22 -17.24
N THR A 54 -17.58 -15.68 -16.25
CA THR A 54 -17.77 -14.23 -16.17
C THR A 54 -16.40 -13.56 -16.20
N SER A 55 -16.24 -12.54 -17.04
CA SER A 55 -14.91 -11.91 -17.15
C SER A 55 -14.95 -10.40 -17.26
N PHE A 56 -13.94 -9.77 -16.66
CA PHE A 56 -13.64 -8.35 -16.78
C PHE A 56 -12.34 -8.13 -17.52
N ILE A 57 -12.27 -7.02 -18.23
CA ILE A 57 -11.13 -6.71 -19.11
C ILE A 57 -10.13 -5.83 -18.34
N ILE A 58 -8.85 -6.18 -18.43
CA ILE A 58 -7.75 -5.33 -18.05
C ILE A 58 -7.41 -4.44 -19.25
N PRO A 59 -7.50 -3.11 -19.15
CA PRO A 59 -7.18 -2.22 -20.26
C PRO A 59 -5.73 -2.43 -20.75
N ASP A 60 -5.53 -2.39 -22.06
CA ASP A 60 -4.21 -2.67 -22.66
C ASP A 60 -3.16 -1.62 -22.31
N ASN A 61 -3.59 -0.37 -22.14
CA ASN A 61 -2.76 0.78 -21.80
C ASN A 61 -2.48 0.93 -20.31
N VAL A 62 -2.98 0.02 -19.44
CA VAL A 62 -2.72 0.04 -18.00
C VAL A 62 -1.75 -1.08 -17.64
N GLY A 63 -0.59 -0.69 -17.12
CA GLY A 63 0.41 -1.62 -16.56
C GLY A 63 -0.02 -2.20 -15.22
N GLY A 64 0.58 -3.34 -14.83
CA GLY A 64 0.20 -4.06 -13.60
C GLY A 64 0.24 -3.19 -12.34
N ARG A 65 1.31 -2.46 -12.12
CA ARG A 65 1.50 -1.59 -10.95
C ARG A 65 0.55 -0.38 -10.88
N PHE A 66 -0.12 -0.05 -11.98
CA PHE A 66 -1.12 1.03 -12.07
C PHE A 66 -2.56 0.51 -12.07
N SER A 67 -2.78 -0.79 -11.87
CA SER A 67 -4.06 -1.43 -12.19
C SER A 67 -5.05 -1.54 -11.02
N VAL A 68 -4.73 -1.00 -9.85
CA VAL A 68 -5.59 -1.12 -8.65
C VAL A 68 -6.99 -0.54 -8.85
N LEU A 69 -7.12 0.57 -9.58
CA LEU A 69 -8.41 1.20 -9.92
C LEU A 69 -9.06 0.63 -11.21
N THR A 70 -8.61 -0.52 -11.68
CA THR A 70 -9.24 -1.31 -12.72
C THR A 70 -9.93 -2.53 -12.11
N PRO A 71 -10.64 -3.37 -12.88
CA PRO A 71 -11.20 -4.61 -12.34
C PRO A 71 -10.20 -5.53 -11.63
N VAL A 72 -8.88 -5.35 -11.83
CA VAL A 72 -7.82 -6.09 -11.13
C VAL A 72 -7.88 -5.87 -9.62
N GLY A 73 -8.04 -4.64 -9.17
CA GLY A 73 -8.16 -4.31 -7.76
C GLY A 73 -9.61 -4.16 -7.31
N LEU A 74 -10.46 -3.50 -8.11
CA LEU A 74 -11.84 -3.20 -7.71
C LEU A 74 -12.68 -4.44 -7.45
N LEU A 75 -12.53 -5.51 -8.25
CA LEU A 75 -13.30 -6.73 -8.04
C LEU A 75 -13.00 -7.40 -6.69
N PRO A 76 -11.74 -7.73 -6.33
CA PRO A 76 -11.47 -8.33 -5.03
C PRO A 76 -11.78 -7.38 -3.86
N ILE A 77 -11.60 -6.07 -4.01
CA ILE A 77 -11.95 -5.07 -2.99
C ILE A 77 -13.47 -5.09 -2.74
N ALA A 78 -14.29 -5.08 -3.80
CA ALA A 78 -15.74 -5.21 -3.69
C ALA A 78 -16.18 -6.55 -3.07
N CYS A 79 -15.54 -7.66 -3.48
CA CYS A 79 -15.81 -8.97 -2.90
C CYS A 79 -15.44 -9.06 -1.40
N ALA A 80 -14.49 -8.27 -0.95
CA ALA A 80 -14.13 -8.15 0.46
C ALA A 80 -15.10 -7.25 1.26
N GLY A 81 -16.07 -6.61 0.60
CA GLY A 81 -17.11 -5.78 1.24
C GLY A 81 -16.71 -4.32 1.46
N PHE A 82 -15.64 -3.84 0.82
CA PHE A 82 -15.23 -2.44 0.87
C PHE A 82 -16.02 -1.59 -0.13
N ASP A 83 -16.11 -0.30 0.15
CA ASP A 83 -16.80 0.68 -0.69
C ASP A 83 -15.91 1.12 -1.87
N ILE A 84 -16.09 0.46 -3.02
CA ILE A 84 -15.35 0.80 -4.24
C ILE A 84 -15.79 2.13 -4.86
N ASP A 85 -17.02 2.59 -4.60
CA ASP A 85 -17.49 3.86 -5.12
C ASP A 85 -16.80 5.01 -4.37
N ALA A 86 -16.66 4.91 -3.04
CA ALA A 86 -15.88 5.84 -2.24
C ALA A 86 -14.39 5.85 -2.68
N LEU A 87 -13.80 4.68 -2.93
CA LEU A 87 -12.41 4.57 -3.40
C LEU A 87 -12.21 5.29 -4.75
N VAL A 88 -13.08 5.05 -5.71
CA VAL A 88 -13.02 5.70 -7.03
C VAL A 88 -13.32 7.19 -6.95
N GLN A 89 -14.22 7.60 -6.04
CA GLN A 89 -14.49 9.02 -5.82
C GLN A 89 -13.26 9.75 -5.29
N GLY A 90 -12.54 9.17 -4.30
CA GLY A 90 -11.30 9.75 -3.78
C GLY A 90 -10.24 9.93 -4.87
N ALA A 91 -10.03 8.89 -5.70
CA ALA A 91 -9.14 8.98 -6.85
C ALA A 91 -9.53 10.06 -7.86
N THR A 92 -10.85 10.20 -8.13
CA THR A 92 -11.37 11.20 -9.07
C THR A 92 -11.17 12.63 -8.53
N ASP A 93 -11.35 12.84 -7.24
CA ASP A 93 -11.15 14.15 -6.64
C ASP A 93 -9.65 14.50 -6.56
N MET A 94 -8.79 13.54 -6.27
CA MET A 94 -7.34 13.73 -6.33
C MET A 94 -6.83 13.97 -7.76
N GLU A 95 -7.41 13.33 -8.78
CA GLU A 95 -7.09 13.62 -10.18
C GLU A 95 -7.35 15.08 -10.53
N LYS A 96 -8.50 15.62 -10.10
CA LYS A 96 -8.81 17.05 -10.30
C LYS A 96 -7.81 17.96 -9.62
N GLU A 97 -7.46 17.65 -8.37
CA GLU A 97 -6.44 18.38 -7.60
C GLU A 97 -5.08 18.35 -8.32
N CYS A 98 -4.65 17.16 -8.74
CA CYS A 98 -3.38 16.95 -9.47
C CYS A 98 -3.37 17.57 -10.87
N SER A 99 -4.52 17.95 -11.42
CA SER A 99 -4.62 18.61 -12.73
C SER A 99 -4.37 20.14 -12.65
N THR A 100 -4.18 20.69 -11.46
CA THR A 100 -3.82 22.10 -11.26
C THR A 100 -2.29 22.28 -11.35
N ASP A 101 -1.82 23.48 -11.69
CA ASP A 101 -0.38 23.77 -11.83
C ASP A 101 0.39 23.68 -10.51
N ASP A 102 -0.24 24.09 -9.41
CA ASP A 102 0.33 24.00 -8.05
C ASP A 102 -0.49 23.00 -7.22
N ASN A 103 0.00 21.77 -7.18
CA ASN A 103 -0.63 20.66 -6.46
C ASN A 103 0.38 19.88 -5.61
N ILE A 104 -0.13 19.15 -4.63
CA ILE A 104 0.70 18.41 -3.67
C ILE A 104 1.56 17.31 -4.32
N ALA A 105 1.09 16.68 -5.40
CA ALA A 105 1.87 15.66 -6.11
C ALA A 105 3.09 16.27 -6.80
N THR A 106 2.92 17.44 -7.44
CA THR A 106 4.03 18.17 -8.05
C THR A 106 5.03 18.65 -7.00
N GLN A 107 4.56 19.17 -5.85
CA GLN A 107 5.41 19.57 -4.73
C GLN A 107 6.20 18.36 -4.18
N TYR A 108 5.54 17.24 -3.95
CA TYR A 108 6.21 16.00 -3.52
C TYR A 108 7.27 15.54 -4.50
N ALA A 109 6.96 15.52 -5.80
CA ALA A 109 7.91 15.15 -6.84
C ALA A 109 9.12 16.11 -6.90
N ALA A 110 8.90 17.42 -6.73
CA ALA A 110 9.96 18.43 -6.70
C ALA A 110 10.89 18.22 -5.50
N VAL A 111 10.35 17.98 -4.31
CA VAL A 111 11.15 17.72 -3.10
C VAL A 111 11.97 16.44 -3.25
N ARG A 112 11.35 15.33 -3.72
CA ARG A 112 12.06 14.08 -4.01
C ARG A 112 13.22 14.29 -4.98
N ASN A 113 13.01 15.04 -6.05
CA ASN A 113 14.05 15.33 -7.03
C ASN A 113 15.19 16.18 -6.42
N ALA A 114 14.87 17.18 -5.59
CA ALA A 114 15.86 17.98 -4.89
C ALA A 114 16.70 17.12 -3.92
N LEU A 115 16.06 16.26 -3.15
CA LEU A 115 16.72 15.31 -2.23
C LEU A 115 17.63 14.33 -3.00
N TYR A 116 17.14 13.79 -4.13
CA TYR A 116 17.96 12.93 -4.98
C TYR A 116 19.23 13.62 -5.48
N ARG A 117 19.11 14.87 -5.94
CA ARG A 117 20.27 15.67 -6.37
C ARG A 117 21.21 16.00 -5.23
N ALA A 118 20.69 16.13 -4.01
CA ALA A 118 21.48 16.31 -2.79
C ALA A 118 22.15 15.02 -2.28
N GLY A 119 22.04 13.91 -3.03
CA GLY A 119 22.67 12.65 -2.68
C GLY A 119 21.81 11.68 -1.87
N LYS A 120 20.55 12.03 -1.58
CA LYS A 120 19.61 11.14 -0.90
C LYS A 120 19.05 10.14 -1.93
N LYS A 121 19.55 8.91 -1.90
CA LYS A 121 19.27 7.88 -2.92
C LYS A 121 18.22 6.86 -2.52
N ILE A 122 17.82 6.86 -1.27
CA ILE A 122 16.87 5.91 -0.72
C ILE A 122 15.74 6.68 -0.07
N GLU A 123 14.51 6.42 -0.50
CA GLU A 123 13.30 6.88 0.15
C GLU A 123 12.71 5.76 0.98
N ILE A 124 12.45 6.03 2.25
CA ILE A 124 11.81 5.09 3.16
C ILE A 124 10.37 5.55 3.39
N LEU A 125 9.41 4.79 2.86
CA LEU A 125 8.00 5.00 3.19
C LEU A 125 7.72 4.40 4.56
N VAL A 126 7.26 5.24 5.48
CA VAL A 126 7.02 4.88 6.88
C VAL A 126 5.52 4.91 7.15
N ASN A 127 5.00 3.89 7.79
CA ASN A 127 3.66 3.94 8.35
C ASN A 127 3.66 3.51 9.83
N TYR A 128 2.65 3.99 10.56
CA TYR A 128 2.36 3.62 11.95
C TYR A 128 1.04 2.86 12.08
N GLN A 129 0.50 2.41 10.93
CA GLN A 129 -0.76 1.68 10.84
C GLN A 129 -0.51 0.33 10.15
N PRO A 130 -0.50 -0.81 10.86
CA PRO A 130 -0.20 -2.12 10.26
C PRO A 130 -1.07 -2.49 9.06
N LYS A 131 -2.25 -1.90 8.95
CA LYS A 131 -3.15 -2.09 7.80
C LYS A 131 -2.59 -1.51 6.49
N LEU A 132 -1.63 -0.59 6.56
CA LEU A 132 -0.98 0.00 5.39
C LEU A 132 0.24 -0.79 4.90
N HIS A 133 0.57 -1.92 5.54
CA HIS A 133 1.70 -2.75 5.15
C HIS A 133 1.72 -3.06 3.64
N PHE A 134 0.61 -3.56 3.09
CA PHE A 134 0.55 -3.89 1.66
C PHE A 134 0.48 -2.67 0.75
N MET A 135 0.11 -1.49 1.25
CA MET A 135 0.26 -0.24 0.52
C MET A 135 1.75 0.12 0.36
N ASN A 136 2.55 -0.09 1.40
CA ASN A 136 4.01 0.04 1.33
C ASN A 136 4.61 -0.92 0.30
N GLU A 137 4.15 -2.18 0.25
CA GLU A 137 4.61 -3.17 -0.72
C GLU A 137 4.27 -2.77 -2.17
N TRP A 138 3.04 -2.30 -2.39
CA TRP A 138 2.64 -1.78 -3.70
C TRP A 138 3.44 -0.54 -4.10
N TRP A 139 3.67 0.39 -3.18
CA TRP A 139 4.45 1.61 -3.42
C TRP A 139 5.90 1.28 -3.84
N LYS A 140 6.54 0.28 -3.23
CA LYS A 140 7.87 -0.19 -3.65
C LYS A 140 7.86 -0.64 -5.10
N GLN A 141 6.87 -1.42 -5.52
CA GLN A 141 6.74 -1.85 -6.92
C GLN A 141 6.47 -0.65 -7.84
N LEU A 142 5.56 0.23 -7.45
CA LEU A 142 5.17 1.40 -8.24
C LEU A 142 6.40 2.26 -8.59
N TYR A 143 7.18 2.62 -7.60
CA TYR A 143 8.36 3.47 -7.81
C TYR A 143 9.56 2.70 -8.35
N GLY A 144 9.84 1.51 -7.85
CA GLY A 144 10.98 0.69 -8.30
C GLY A 144 10.92 0.37 -9.79
N GLU A 145 9.78 -0.07 -10.28
CA GLU A 145 9.60 -0.37 -11.71
C GLU A 145 9.43 0.90 -12.58
N SER A 146 9.03 2.02 -12.01
CA SER A 146 8.82 3.26 -12.76
C SER A 146 10.10 4.07 -12.89
N GLU A 147 10.87 4.23 -11.83
CA GLU A 147 12.03 5.13 -11.74
C GLU A 147 13.39 4.44 -11.88
N GLY A 148 13.52 3.16 -11.52
CA GLY A 148 14.78 2.41 -11.57
C GLY A 148 15.19 2.06 -13.00
N LYS A 149 15.66 3.04 -13.78
CA LYS A 149 16.04 2.90 -15.20
C LYS A 149 17.31 3.69 -15.48
N ASP A 150 18.02 3.31 -16.53
CA ASP A 150 19.21 4.02 -17.04
C ASP A 150 20.32 4.26 -15.97
N GLY A 151 20.37 3.38 -14.97
CA GLY A 151 21.35 3.49 -13.87
C GLY A 151 21.05 4.60 -12.86
N VAL A 152 19.84 5.18 -12.88
CA VAL A 152 19.40 6.24 -11.96
C VAL A 152 18.08 5.87 -11.30
N GLY A 153 17.68 6.63 -10.29
CA GLY A 153 16.42 6.51 -9.58
C GLY A 153 16.60 6.45 -8.06
N ILE A 154 15.54 6.80 -7.34
CA ILE A 154 15.47 6.66 -5.88
C ILE A 154 15.10 5.22 -5.57
N PHE A 155 15.85 4.57 -4.67
CA PHE A 155 15.52 3.22 -4.22
C PHE A 155 14.35 3.27 -3.22
N PRO A 156 13.20 2.63 -3.51
CA PRO A 156 12.06 2.65 -2.61
C PRO A 156 12.20 1.55 -1.54
N ALA A 157 12.36 1.97 -0.29
CA ALA A 157 12.29 1.10 0.89
C ALA A 157 11.02 1.39 1.69
N ALA A 158 10.62 0.50 2.57
CA ALA A 158 9.48 0.72 3.44
C ALA A 158 9.70 0.08 4.81
N VAL A 159 9.07 0.66 5.85
CA VAL A 159 9.10 0.17 7.23
C VAL A 159 7.74 0.34 7.90
N ASP A 160 7.44 -0.57 8.82
CA ASP A 160 6.24 -0.53 9.67
C ASP A 160 6.64 -0.17 11.11
N PHE A 161 6.56 1.09 11.45
CA PHE A 161 6.84 1.56 12.80
C PHE A 161 5.61 1.33 13.72
N THR A 162 5.79 1.08 15.00
CA THR A 162 7.07 1.10 15.79
C THR A 162 7.90 -0.20 15.70
N THR A 163 7.36 -1.26 15.11
CA THR A 163 8.01 -2.59 15.05
C THR A 163 9.42 -2.49 14.44
N ASP A 164 9.54 -1.84 13.29
CA ASP A 164 10.82 -1.72 12.60
C ASP A 164 11.80 -0.70 13.19
N LEU A 165 11.42 0.02 14.25
CA LEU A 165 12.40 0.75 15.05
C LEU A 165 13.39 -0.22 15.73
N HIS A 166 12.96 -1.46 16.02
CA HIS A 166 13.80 -2.50 16.58
C HIS A 166 14.68 -3.22 15.55
N SER A 167 14.48 -2.97 14.26
CA SER A 167 15.27 -3.56 13.17
C SER A 167 16.04 -2.50 12.39
N MET A 168 15.38 -1.47 11.91
CA MET A 168 15.94 -0.44 11.01
C MET A 168 16.24 0.89 11.73
N GLY A 169 15.68 1.11 12.92
CA GLY A 169 15.78 2.39 13.64
C GLY A 169 17.22 2.84 13.85
N GLN A 170 18.11 1.95 14.27
CA GLN A 170 19.53 2.27 14.49
C GLN A 170 20.21 2.74 13.21
N TRP A 171 19.95 2.07 12.07
CA TRP A 171 20.56 2.44 10.81
C TRP A 171 20.01 3.77 10.28
N ILE A 172 18.72 4.01 10.43
CA ILE A 172 18.08 5.27 10.04
C ILE A 172 18.65 6.41 10.89
N GLN A 173 18.79 6.23 12.21
CA GLN A 173 19.27 7.25 13.13
C GLN A 173 20.75 7.60 12.93
N GLU A 174 21.62 6.59 12.73
CA GLU A 174 23.07 6.78 12.77
C GLU A 174 23.83 6.22 11.57
N GLY A 175 23.15 5.59 10.61
CA GLY A 175 23.75 5.05 9.39
C GLY A 175 24.12 6.13 8.37
N GLU A 176 24.38 5.72 7.14
CA GLU A 176 24.72 6.61 6.05
C GLU A 176 23.61 7.62 5.73
N ARG A 177 23.97 8.88 5.53
CA ARG A 177 23.01 9.97 5.25
C ARG A 177 22.49 9.98 3.80
N SER A 178 22.37 8.82 3.17
CA SER A 178 21.84 8.66 1.80
C SER A 178 20.32 8.51 1.72
N ILE A 179 19.63 8.58 2.85
CA ILE A 179 18.20 8.35 3.01
C ILE A 179 17.40 9.62 3.28
N PHE A 180 16.09 9.54 3.03
CA PHE A 180 15.04 10.41 3.54
C PHE A 180 13.75 9.60 3.78
N GLU A 181 12.86 10.14 4.57
CA GLU A 181 11.61 9.48 4.95
C GLU A 181 10.39 10.20 4.38
N THR A 182 9.38 9.41 4.01
CA THR A 182 8.01 9.87 3.76
C THR A 182 7.08 9.12 4.70
N VAL A 183 6.49 9.80 5.66
CA VAL A 183 5.64 9.21 6.70
C VAL A 183 4.17 9.34 6.32
N ILE A 184 3.44 8.23 6.23
CA ILE A 184 1.99 8.22 6.13
C ILE A 184 1.42 8.33 7.55
N SER A 185 0.77 9.45 7.83
CA SER A 185 0.24 9.81 9.14
C SER A 185 -1.29 9.85 9.07
N VAL A 186 -1.97 9.07 9.93
CA VAL A 186 -3.44 9.07 10.02
C VAL A 186 -3.86 9.90 11.21
N GLU A 187 -4.72 10.91 11.00
CA GLU A 187 -5.12 11.84 12.08
C GLU A 187 -6.16 11.23 13.02
N ASN A 188 -7.23 10.70 12.45
CA ASN A 188 -8.35 10.20 13.22
C ASN A 188 -8.40 8.66 13.19
N PRO A 189 -8.24 7.98 14.32
CA PRO A 189 -8.32 6.52 14.36
C PRO A 189 -9.77 6.06 14.25
N ARG A 190 -9.97 4.94 13.56
CA ARG A 190 -11.29 4.31 13.45
C ARG A 190 -11.81 3.76 14.78
N HIS A 191 -10.92 3.32 15.64
CA HIS A 191 -11.24 2.72 16.94
C HIS A 191 -10.43 3.37 18.05
N LYS A 192 -11.07 3.55 19.19
CA LYS A 192 -10.44 4.10 20.39
C LYS A 192 -10.25 2.96 21.39
N VAL A 193 -9.00 2.60 21.63
CA VAL A 193 -8.61 1.60 22.63
C VAL A 193 -7.85 2.31 23.74
N LEU A 194 -8.19 2.05 24.98
CA LEU A 194 -7.51 2.61 26.14
C LEU A 194 -6.54 1.59 26.74
N PHE A 195 -5.43 2.08 27.27
CA PHE A 195 -4.55 1.26 28.11
C PHE A 195 -5.29 0.84 29.38
N PRO A 196 -5.39 -0.48 29.63
CA PRO A 196 -5.98 -0.97 30.87
C PRO A 196 -5.04 -0.73 32.06
N HIS A 197 -5.59 -0.72 33.28
CA HIS A 197 -4.80 -0.78 34.50
C HIS A 197 -4.39 -2.23 34.76
N ASP A 198 -3.14 -2.44 35.20
CA ASP A 198 -2.64 -3.73 35.70
C ASP A 198 -2.29 -3.59 37.17
N GLU A 199 -2.89 -4.42 38.03
CA GLU A 199 -2.69 -4.36 39.49
C GLU A 199 -1.24 -4.67 39.88
N GLU A 200 -0.55 -5.55 39.16
CA GLU A 200 0.83 -5.94 39.47
C GLU A 200 1.86 -4.96 38.88
N ASN A 201 1.51 -4.26 37.82
CA ASN A 201 2.36 -3.27 37.12
C ASN A 201 3.81 -3.77 36.86
N LEU A 202 3.98 -5.04 36.50
CA LEU A 202 5.30 -5.65 36.32
C LEU A 202 6.06 -5.04 35.15
N ASP A 203 5.33 -4.56 34.12
CA ASP A 203 5.87 -3.88 32.96
C ASP A 203 6.15 -2.38 33.20
N GLY A 204 5.71 -1.83 34.35
CA GLY A 204 5.87 -0.41 34.66
C GLY A 204 5.01 0.55 33.86
N LEU A 205 4.00 0.05 33.08
CA LEU A 205 3.25 0.85 32.11
C LEU A 205 1.96 1.50 32.67
N ASN A 206 1.65 1.38 33.98
CA ASN A 206 0.47 2.00 34.53
C ASN A 206 0.39 3.53 34.40
N PHE A 207 1.49 4.20 34.09
CA PHE A 207 1.48 5.63 33.77
C PHE A 207 0.73 5.93 32.45
N LEU A 208 0.48 4.92 31.61
CA LEU A 208 -0.33 4.99 30.40
C LEU A 208 -1.81 4.67 30.65
N THR A 209 -2.19 4.17 31.83
CA THR A 209 -3.57 3.79 32.13
C THR A 209 -4.55 4.90 31.76
N GLY A 210 -5.60 4.55 31.01
CA GLY A 210 -6.63 5.48 30.54
C GLY A 210 -6.22 6.36 29.34
N LYS A 211 -4.95 6.34 28.93
CA LYS A 211 -4.53 7.00 27.68
C LYS A 211 -4.94 6.15 26.48
N ARG A 212 -5.20 6.81 25.38
CA ARG A 212 -5.54 6.11 24.13
C ARG A 212 -4.28 5.53 23.48
N VAL A 213 -4.38 4.30 22.97
CA VAL A 213 -3.28 3.63 22.26
C VAL A 213 -2.83 4.41 21.03
N ASP A 214 -3.77 4.99 20.28
CA ASP A 214 -3.46 5.83 19.11
C ASP A 214 -2.74 7.13 19.48
N GLU A 215 -3.04 7.73 20.63
CA GLU A 215 -2.32 8.92 21.13
C GLU A 215 -0.88 8.56 21.49
N VAL A 216 -0.66 7.43 22.12
CA VAL A 216 0.70 6.94 22.44
C VAL A 216 1.48 6.65 21.16
N ASN A 217 0.84 6.01 20.17
CA ASN A 217 1.42 5.75 18.87
C ASN A 217 1.76 7.07 18.12
N LYS A 218 0.90 8.08 18.23
CA LYS A 218 1.15 9.41 17.66
C LYS A 218 2.32 10.14 18.32
N MET A 219 2.51 9.96 19.63
CA MET A 219 3.67 10.49 20.32
C MET A 219 4.96 9.78 19.90
N ALA A 220 4.90 8.46 19.64
CA ALA A 220 6.01 7.72 19.07
C ALA A 220 6.36 8.21 17.66
N GLU A 221 5.36 8.45 16.79
CA GLU A 221 5.54 9.06 15.46
C GLU A 221 6.27 10.39 15.56
N LEU A 222 5.79 11.29 16.44
CA LEU A 222 6.39 12.61 16.62
C LEU A 222 7.81 12.55 17.17
N GLY A 223 8.04 11.71 18.20
CA GLY A 223 9.36 11.56 18.80
C GLY A 223 10.39 11.01 17.82
N THR A 224 10.00 10.01 17.04
CA THR A 224 10.85 9.41 16.00
C THR A 224 11.17 10.43 14.89
N LEU A 225 10.16 11.17 14.42
CA LEU A 225 10.35 12.23 13.43
C LEU A 225 11.37 13.25 13.89
N LEU A 226 11.24 13.75 15.12
CA LEU A 226 12.18 14.75 15.67
C LEU A 226 13.59 14.18 15.78
N ALA A 227 13.75 12.95 16.28
CA ALA A 227 15.04 12.31 16.42
C ALA A 227 15.73 12.08 15.07
N HIS A 228 15.00 11.62 14.06
CA HIS A 228 15.54 11.39 12.72
C HIS A 228 15.92 12.69 12.03
N VAL A 229 15.08 13.73 12.13
CA VAL A 229 15.39 15.07 11.57
C VAL A 229 16.61 15.67 12.23
N ASP A 230 16.71 15.63 13.56
CA ASP A 230 17.89 16.08 14.31
C ASP A 230 19.16 15.28 13.93
N GLY A 231 18.97 13.99 13.61
CA GLY A 231 20.03 13.11 13.07
C GLY A 231 20.38 13.39 11.59
N GLY A 232 19.75 14.36 10.93
CA GLY A 232 20.02 14.75 9.54
C GLY A 232 19.32 13.89 8.48
N VAL A 233 18.23 13.22 8.83
CA VAL A 233 17.35 12.50 7.93
C VAL A 233 16.17 13.41 7.54
N PRO A 234 16.08 13.91 6.31
CA PRO A 234 14.93 14.68 5.86
C PRO A 234 13.65 13.85 5.95
N ASN A 235 12.56 14.49 6.36
CA ASN A 235 11.29 13.83 6.58
C ASN A 235 10.16 14.63 5.94
N MET A 236 9.32 13.94 5.17
CA MET A 236 8.06 14.46 4.63
C MET A 236 6.90 13.71 5.28
N ARG A 237 5.73 14.34 5.33
CA ARG A 237 4.52 13.70 5.85
C ARG A 237 3.38 13.79 4.84
N VAL A 238 2.76 12.65 4.58
CA VAL A 238 1.47 12.55 3.90
C VAL A 238 0.42 12.31 4.96
N VAL A 239 -0.48 13.26 5.12
CA VAL A 239 -1.48 13.22 6.20
C VAL A 239 -2.82 12.78 5.63
N LEU A 240 -3.33 11.66 6.14
CA LEU A 240 -4.67 11.17 5.86
C LEU A 240 -5.59 11.56 7.02
N PRO A 241 -6.72 12.27 6.79
CA PRO A 241 -7.68 12.59 7.84
C PRO A 241 -8.20 11.34 8.56
N GLU A 242 -8.46 10.27 7.80
CA GLU A 242 -8.91 8.98 8.28
C GLU A 242 -8.40 7.86 7.37
N LEU A 243 -8.33 6.64 7.90
CA LEU A 243 -8.04 5.46 7.09
C LEU A 243 -9.36 4.83 6.62
N ASN A 244 -9.82 5.25 5.45
CA ASN A 244 -11.02 4.74 4.79
C ASN A 244 -10.80 4.66 3.27
N GLU A 245 -11.78 4.14 2.55
CA GLU A 245 -11.71 3.88 1.12
C GLU A 245 -11.52 5.18 0.32
N TYR A 246 -12.19 6.26 0.70
CA TYR A 246 -12.08 7.55 0.02
C TYR A 246 -10.66 8.14 0.07
N TYR A 247 -10.07 8.18 1.26
CA TYR A 247 -8.70 8.72 1.42
C TYR A 247 -7.59 7.78 0.92
N LEU A 248 -7.92 6.52 0.64
CA LEU A 248 -6.99 5.60 -0.03
C LEU A 248 -7.08 5.67 -1.57
N GLY A 249 -8.19 6.16 -2.11
CA GLY A 249 -8.38 6.42 -3.54
C GLY A 249 -7.69 7.67 -4.01
#